data_903994b1d897dd0c415a98c438031571
#
_entry.id   903994b1d897dd0c415a98c438031571
#
_cell.length_a   1.000
_cell.length_b   1.000
_cell.length_c   1.000
_cell.angle_alpha   90.00
_cell.angle_beta   90.00
_cell.angle_gamma   90.00
#
_symmetry.space_group_name_H-M   'P 1'
#
loop_
_entity.id
_entity.type
_entity.pdbx_description
1 polymer ?
#
loop_
_entity_poly.entity_id
_entity_poly.type
_entity_poly.pdbx_seq_one_letter_code
_entity_poly.pdbx_strand_id
1 'polypeptide(L)'
;MKIGVSTYSLSRAMASGEMSVLDVVQWVADQGGQHVEIVPIGFSFDDNPQLADEIRKKAEDVGIDVSNYAIGANFINNDFAQEIERVKRHVDIANRLGVKRMRHDVAFRPPGETSVATFEQDFEKIVEACRTIADYAASYGIVTSIENHGFYVQNSER
;
A
#
# COMPACT_ATOMS: atom_id res chain seq x y z
N MET A 1 -13.76 5.65 -18.91
CA MET A 1 -12.84 5.80 -17.76
C MET A 1 -13.47 5.07 -16.58
N LYS A 2 -12.73 4.20 -15.91
CA LYS A 2 -13.22 3.56 -14.66
C LYS A 2 -13.09 4.53 -13.50
N ILE A 3 -14.10 4.59 -12.64
CA ILE A 3 -14.10 5.42 -11.42
C ILE A 3 -14.08 4.52 -10.21
N GLY A 4 -13.30 4.84 -9.21
CA GLY A 4 -13.19 4.09 -7.97
C GLY A 4 -12.79 4.96 -6.78
N VAL A 5 -12.72 4.35 -5.60
CA VAL A 5 -12.42 5.01 -4.34
C VAL A 5 -11.31 4.24 -3.63
N SER A 6 -10.40 4.95 -2.97
CA SER A 6 -9.47 4.35 -2.02
C SER A 6 -10.15 4.13 -0.66
N THR A 7 -9.92 2.97 -0.03
CA THR A 7 -10.40 2.70 1.33
C THR A 7 -9.88 3.74 2.34
N TYR A 8 -8.77 4.41 2.02
CA TYR A 8 -8.26 5.55 2.81
C TYR A 8 -9.32 6.64 3.03
N SER A 9 -10.15 6.91 2.00
CA SER A 9 -11.21 7.93 2.08
C SER A 9 -12.29 7.62 3.13
N LEU A 10 -12.45 6.34 3.49
CA LEU A 10 -13.40 5.85 4.49
C LEU A 10 -12.72 5.33 5.77
N SER A 11 -11.42 5.63 5.95
CA SER A 11 -10.61 5.16 7.07
C SER A 11 -11.19 5.54 8.43
N ARG A 12 -11.84 6.71 8.54
CA ARG A 12 -12.49 7.14 9.80
C ARG A 12 -13.67 6.26 10.17
N ALA A 13 -14.52 5.90 9.20
CA ALA A 13 -15.66 5.02 9.41
C ALA A 13 -15.20 3.60 9.79
N MET A 14 -14.11 3.12 9.18
CA MET A 14 -13.52 1.84 9.57
C MET A 14 -12.90 1.89 10.97
N ALA A 15 -12.15 2.93 11.30
CA ALA A 15 -11.53 3.08 12.61
C ALA A 15 -12.56 3.24 13.76
N SER A 16 -13.74 3.83 13.49
CA SER A 16 -14.84 3.94 14.45
C SER A 16 -15.67 2.66 14.59
N GLY A 17 -15.45 1.66 13.72
CA GLY A 17 -16.25 0.43 13.67
C GLY A 17 -17.63 0.61 13.01
N GLU A 18 -17.89 1.75 12.38
CA GLU A 18 -19.14 2.00 11.63
C GLU A 18 -19.20 1.15 10.35
N MET A 19 -18.05 0.90 9.73
CA MET A 19 -17.90 0.06 8.53
C MET A 19 -16.73 -0.88 8.69
N SER A 20 -16.87 -2.12 8.22
CA SER A 20 -15.74 -2.99 7.92
C SER A 20 -15.18 -2.68 6.53
N VAL A 21 -13.98 -3.17 6.23
CA VAL A 21 -13.44 -3.04 4.87
C VAL A 21 -14.31 -3.73 3.82
N LEU A 22 -15.03 -4.80 4.17
CA LEU A 22 -15.97 -5.48 3.28
C LEU A 22 -17.21 -4.63 3.01
N ASP A 23 -17.68 -3.86 4.02
CA ASP A 23 -18.75 -2.88 3.85
C ASP A 23 -18.32 -1.74 2.93
N VAL A 24 -17.06 -1.29 3.02
CA VAL A 24 -16.50 -0.29 2.10
C VAL A 24 -16.50 -0.79 0.66
N VAL A 25 -16.09 -2.05 0.41
CA VAL A 25 -16.14 -2.66 -0.93
C VAL A 25 -17.57 -2.69 -1.47
N GLN A 26 -18.54 -3.09 -0.64
CA GLN A 26 -19.96 -3.08 -1.01
C GLN A 26 -20.44 -1.66 -1.31
N TRP A 27 -20.14 -0.71 -0.44
CA TRP A 27 -20.54 0.68 -0.59
C TRP A 27 -20.02 1.29 -1.90
N VAL A 28 -18.74 1.02 -2.26
CA VAL A 28 -18.17 1.50 -3.53
C VAL A 28 -18.98 0.98 -4.72
N ALA A 29 -19.35 -0.31 -4.73
CA ALA A 29 -20.18 -0.88 -5.77
C ALA A 29 -21.57 -0.25 -5.82
N ASP A 30 -22.22 -0.07 -4.66
CA ASP A 30 -23.56 0.53 -4.54
C ASP A 30 -23.59 1.99 -5.01
N GLN A 31 -22.48 2.72 -4.91
CA GLN A 31 -22.33 4.08 -5.46
C GLN A 31 -21.97 4.09 -6.97
N GLY A 32 -21.90 2.94 -7.62
CA GLY A 32 -21.56 2.81 -9.05
C GLY A 32 -20.05 2.88 -9.32
N GLY A 33 -19.21 2.74 -8.29
CA GLY A 33 -17.76 2.59 -8.42
C GLY A 33 -17.41 1.28 -9.16
N GLN A 34 -16.33 1.29 -9.91
CA GLN A 34 -15.89 0.17 -10.72
C GLN A 34 -14.61 -0.49 -10.20
N HIS A 35 -13.94 0.14 -9.24
CA HIS A 35 -12.77 -0.40 -8.56
C HIS A 35 -12.58 0.22 -7.18
N VAL A 36 -11.83 -0.49 -6.34
CA VAL A 36 -11.38 -0.03 -5.04
C VAL A 36 -9.86 -0.16 -4.95
N GLU A 37 -9.19 0.82 -4.37
CA GLU A 37 -7.82 0.71 -3.90
C GLU A 37 -7.84 0.32 -2.41
N ILE A 38 -7.02 -0.63 -2.03
CA ILE A 38 -6.91 -1.09 -0.64
C ILE A 38 -5.72 -0.41 0.04
N VAL A 39 -6.01 0.30 1.13
CA VAL A 39 -5.04 0.92 2.04
C VAL A 39 -5.39 0.48 3.47
N PRO A 40 -4.52 -0.26 4.18
CA PRO A 40 -4.84 -0.83 5.49
C PRO A 40 -4.74 0.22 6.61
N ILE A 41 -5.66 1.19 6.60
CA ILE A 41 -5.85 2.20 7.64
C ILE A 41 -7.28 2.08 8.18
N GLY A 42 -7.39 1.85 9.49
CA GLY A 42 -8.65 1.53 10.15
C GLY A 42 -8.96 0.02 10.20
N PHE A 43 -8.10 -0.82 9.62
CA PHE A 43 -8.10 -2.28 9.73
C PHE A 43 -6.69 -2.82 9.55
N SER A 44 -6.45 -4.10 9.89
CA SER A 44 -5.14 -4.76 9.75
C SER A 44 -5.31 -6.15 9.13
N PHE A 45 -4.26 -6.62 8.47
CA PHE A 45 -4.14 -8.00 8.00
C PHE A 45 -3.37 -8.90 8.99
N ASP A 46 -2.71 -8.32 10.01
CA ASP A 46 -1.83 -9.05 10.92
C ASP A 46 -2.59 -10.10 11.75
N ASP A 47 -3.81 -9.75 12.19
CA ASP A 47 -4.65 -10.63 13.02
C ASP A 47 -5.59 -11.52 12.19
N ASN A 48 -5.77 -11.23 10.92
CA ASN A 48 -6.61 -11.99 9.99
C ASN A 48 -5.96 -12.15 8.61
N PRO A 49 -5.08 -13.14 8.43
CA PRO A 49 -4.43 -13.39 7.14
C PRO A 49 -5.41 -13.74 6.01
N GLN A 50 -6.64 -14.18 6.33
CA GLN A 50 -7.66 -14.55 5.32
C GLN A 50 -8.43 -13.33 4.80
N LEU A 51 -8.35 -12.20 5.48
CA LEU A 51 -9.08 -10.98 5.09
C LEU A 51 -8.77 -10.54 3.66
N ALA A 52 -7.57 -10.77 3.16
CA ALA A 52 -7.22 -10.44 1.78
C ALA A 52 -8.04 -11.26 0.77
N ASP A 53 -8.23 -12.55 1.03
CA ASP A 53 -9.05 -13.43 0.18
C ASP A 53 -10.54 -13.05 0.28
N GLU A 54 -10.99 -12.66 1.47
CA GLU A 54 -12.36 -12.20 1.72
C GLU A 54 -12.65 -10.89 0.96
N ILE A 55 -11.70 -9.93 0.98
CA ILE A 55 -11.81 -8.67 0.21
C ILE A 55 -11.87 -8.97 -1.29
N ARG A 56 -10.96 -9.81 -1.78
CA ARG A 56 -10.94 -10.21 -3.19
C ARG A 56 -12.27 -10.85 -3.59
N LYS A 57 -12.71 -11.84 -2.83
CA LYS A 57 -14.00 -12.51 -3.09
C LYS A 57 -15.17 -11.52 -3.06
N LYS A 58 -15.20 -10.61 -2.08
CA LYS A 58 -16.24 -9.59 -1.98
C LYS A 58 -16.27 -8.68 -3.20
N ALA A 59 -15.11 -8.24 -3.69
CA ALA A 59 -15.01 -7.42 -4.89
C ALA A 59 -15.50 -8.17 -6.13
N GLU A 60 -15.12 -9.45 -6.28
CA GLU A 60 -15.64 -10.34 -7.35
C GLU A 60 -17.17 -10.49 -7.27
N ASP A 61 -17.73 -10.75 -6.08
CA ASP A 61 -19.15 -10.94 -5.85
C ASP A 61 -19.99 -9.69 -6.19
N VAL A 62 -19.45 -8.48 -5.96
CA VAL A 62 -20.14 -7.22 -6.28
C VAL A 62 -19.74 -6.63 -7.63
N GLY A 63 -18.84 -7.27 -8.37
CA GLY A 63 -18.48 -6.92 -9.74
C GLY A 63 -17.58 -5.70 -9.89
N ILE A 64 -16.70 -5.42 -8.90
CA ILE A 64 -15.69 -4.34 -9.00
C ILE A 64 -14.27 -4.91 -8.93
N ASP A 65 -13.29 -4.16 -9.46
CA ASP A 65 -11.88 -4.56 -9.42
C ASP A 65 -11.21 -4.10 -8.11
N VAL A 66 -10.29 -4.89 -7.54
CA VAL A 66 -9.26 -4.37 -6.63
C VAL A 66 -8.12 -3.87 -7.48
N SER A 67 -7.98 -2.54 -7.61
CA SER A 67 -7.10 -1.92 -8.61
C SER A 67 -5.65 -1.80 -8.17
N ASN A 68 -5.43 -1.59 -6.88
CA ASN A 68 -4.13 -1.33 -6.29
C ASN A 68 -4.13 -1.67 -4.80
N TYR A 69 -2.95 -1.97 -4.26
CA TYR A 69 -2.69 -2.08 -2.83
C TYR A 69 -1.61 -1.09 -2.43
N ALA A 70 -1.84 -0.30 -1.40
CA ALA A 70 -0.93 0.77 -1.02
C ALA A 70 -0.62 0.74 0.48
N ILE A 71 0.66 0.86 0.83
CA ILE A 71 1.15 0.82 2.23
C ILE A 71 2.19 1.89 2.50
N GLY A 72 2.32 2.28 3.77
CA GLY A 72 3.49 3.03 4.25
C GLY A 72 4.70 2.11 4.44
N ALA A 73 5.90 2.63 4.16
CA ALA A 73 7.17 1.99 4.48
C ALA A 73 8.23 3.05 4.82
N ASN A 74 9.21 2.68 5.66
CA ASN A 74 10.30 3.58 6.03
C ASN A 74 11.60 2.80 6.23
N PHE A 75 12.38 2.66 5.16
CA PHE A 75 13.62 1.88 5.16
C PHE A 75 14.82 2.56 5.82
N ILE A 76 14.70 3.84 6.15
CA ILE A 76 15.81 4.61 6.74
C ILE A 76 15.75 4.71 8.26
N ASN A 77 14.58 4.75 8.87
CA ASN A 77 14.38 4.94 10.30
C ASN A 77 14.02 3.65 11.05
N ASN A 78 13.51 2.65 10.34
CA ASN A 78 13.22 1.34 10.91
C ASN A 78 14.45 0.42 10.80
N ASP A 79 14.43 -0.72 11.51
CA ASP A 79 15.37 -1.79 11.22
C ASP A 79 15.23 -2.22 9.76
N PHE A 80 16.29 -2.05 8.99
CA PHE A 80 16.25 -2.21 7.53
C PHE A 80 15.83 -3.61 7.09
N ALA A 81 16.39 -4.64 7.71
CA ALA A 81 16.10 -6.00 7.35
C ALA A 81 14.66 -6.40 7.73
N GLN A 82 14.22 -5.99 8.92
CA GLN A 82 12.85 -6.24 9.38
C GLN A 82 11.82 -5.50 8.52
N GLU A 83 12.12 -4.25 8.11
CA GLU A 83 11.21 -3.47 7.27
C GLU A 83 11.08 -4.09 5.87
N ILE A 84 12.17 -4.58 5.27
CA ILE A 84 12.12 -5.34 4.02
C ILE A 84 11.22 -6.57 4.16
N GLU A 85 11.41 -7.38 5.20
CA GLU A 85 10.59 -8.57 5.42
C GLU A 85 9.12 -8.22 5.70
N ARG A 86 8.84 -7.10 6.38
CA ARG A 86 7.49 -6.59 6.54
C ARG A 86 6.84 -6.25 5.19
N VAL A 87 7.56 -5.52 4.33
CA VAL A 87 7.03 -5.13 3.01
C VAL A 87 6.86 -6.35 2.09
N LYS A 88 7.75 -7.35 2.16
CA LYS A 88 7.54 -8.63 1.45
C LYS A 88 6.26 -9.34 1.88
N ARG A 89 5.95 -9.39 3.19
CA ARG A 89 4.65 -9.94 3.65
C ARG A 89 3.47 -9.17 3.06
N HIS A 90 3.60 -7.85 2.87
CA HIS A 90 2.58 -7.07 2.18
C HIS A 90 2.51 -7.37 0.67
N VAL A 91 3.61 -7.76 0.02
CA VAL A 91 3.56 -8.30 -1.35
C VAL A 91 2.76 -9.61 -1.39
N ASP A 92 2.92 -10.50 -0.40
CA ASP A 92 2.11 -11.72 -0.31
C ASP A 92 0.62 -11.40 -0.14
N ILE A 93 0.28 -10.39 0.66
CA ILE A 93 -1.09 -9.86 0.80
C ILE A 93 -1.60 -9.32 -0.55
N ALA A 94 -0.79 -8.53 -1.26
CA ALA A 94 -1.13 -8.02 -2.58
C ALA A 94 -1.44 -9.15 -3.58
N ASN A 95 -0.67 -10.23 -3.54
CA ASN A 95 -0.92 -11.42 -4.35
C ASN A 95 -2.26 -12.08 -3.99
N ARG A 96 -2.60 -12.21 -2.70
CA ARG A 96 -3.89 -12.75 -2.24
C ARG A 96 -5.07 -11.86 -2.62
N LEU A 97 -4.90 -10.53 -2.54
CA LEU A 97 -5.88 -9.55 -3.05
C LEU A 97 -6.09 -9.64 -4.58
N GLY A 98 -5.19 -10.32 -5.30
CA GLY A 98 -5.25 -10.48 -6.75
C GLY A 98 -4.81 -9.25 -7.53
N VAL A 99 -4.20 -8.24 -6.89
CA VAL A 99 -3.74 -7.02 -7.55
C VAL A 99 -2.48 -7.27 -8.37
N LYS A 100 -2.30 -6.46 -9.41
CA LYS A 100 -1.10 -6.45 -10.25
C LYS A 100 -0.19 -5.25 -9.98
N ARG A 101 -0.60 -4.38 -9.10
CA ARG A 101 0.14 -3.17 -8.72
C ARG A 101 0.11 -2.99 -7.21
N MET A 102 1.25 -2.63 -6.67
CA MET A 102 1.41 -2.28 -5.26
C MET A 102 2.21 -0.99 -5.15
N ARG A 103 1.74 -0.04 -4.37
CA ARG A 103 2.50 1.17 -4.04
C ARG A 103 3.00 1.08 -2.61
N HIS A 104 4.22 1.50 -2.37
CA HIS A 104 4.75 1.68 -1.03
C HIS A 104 5.54 2.98 -0.91
N ASP A 105 5.56 3.55 0.29
CA ASP A 105 6.52 4.60 0.64
C ASP A 105 7.91 4.00 0.77
N VAL A 106 8.93 4.83 0.92
CA VAL A 106 10.31 4.36 1.08
C VAL A 106 11.02 5.01 2.26
N ALA A 107 10.73 6.27 2.55
CA ALA A 107 11.42 7.03 3.57
C ALA A 107 10.56 8.19 4.06
N PHE A 108 10.65 8.44 5.35
CA PHE A 108 10.04 9.60 5.99
C PHE A 108 11.06 10.24 6.93
N ARG A 109 11.21 11.57 6.82
CA ARG A 109 11.90 12.42 7.80
C ARG A 109 11.03 13.63 8.13
N PRO A 110 11.08 14.13 9.36
CA PRO A 110 10.40 15.38 9.70
C PRO A 110 11.01 16.56 8.91
N PRO A 111 10.25 17.65 8.67
CA PRO A 111 10.70 18.75 7.81
C PRO A 111 12.07 19.36 8.18
N GLY A 112 12.42 19.40 9.47
CA GLY A 112 13.71 19.94 9.94
C GLY A 112 14.93 19.04 9.65
N GLU A 113 14.71 17.80 9.22
CA GLU A 113 15.76 16.81 8.94
C GLU A 113 15.85 16.48 7.44
N THR A 114 15.11 17.18 6.60
CA THR A 114 15.09 16.96 5.15
C THR A 114 16.08 17.88 4.46
N SER A 115 17.15 17.32 3.90
CA SER A 115 18.12 18.03 3.08
C SER A 115 18.59 17.17 1.91
N VAL A 116 19.23 17.78 0.91
CA VAL A 116 19.87 17.03 -0.18
C VAL A 116 20.95 16.10 0.39
N ALA A 117 21.76 16.60 1.31
CA ALA A 117 22.84 15.80 1.91
C ALA A 117 22.32 14.58 2.69
N THR A 118 21.22 14.70 3.45
CA THR A 118 20.62 13.55 4.13
C THR A 118 20.00 12.56 3.14
N PHE A 119 19.41 13.04 2.05
CA PHE A 119 18.91 12.19 1.00
C PHE A 119 20.02 11.39 0.30
N GLU A 120 21.13 12.04 -0.04
CA GLU A 120 22.30 11.38 -0.63
C GLU A 120 22.87 10.28 0.27
N GLN A 121 22.88 10.49 1.59
CA GLN A 121 23.30 9.47 2.56
C GLN A 121 22.37 8.25 2.61
N ASP A 122 21.07 8.46 2.44
CA ASP A 122 20.07 7.40 2.52
C ASP A 122 19.82 6.72 1.16
N PHE A 123 20.25 7.33 0.06
CA PHE A 123 19.87 6.96 -1.29
C PHE A 123 20.16 5.50 -1.64
N GLU A 124 21.39 5.04 -1.38
CA GLU A 124 21.78 3.65 -1.68
C GLU A 124 20.91 2.64 -0.91
N LYS A 125 20.58 2.93 0.33
CA LYS A 125 19.73 2.10 1.17
C LYS A 125 18.29 2.04 0.63
N ILE A 126 17.76 3.17 0.17
CA ILE A 126 16.44 3.24 -0.47
C ILE A 126 16.42 2.42 -1.77
N VAL A 127 17.44 2.58 -2.61
CA VAL A 127 17.57 1.85 -3.88
C VAL A 127 17.67 0.34 -3.64
N GLU A 128 18.47 -0.10 -2.67
CA GLU A 128 18.59 -1.52 -2.31
C GLU A 128 17.24 -2.09 -1.86
N ALA A 129 16.52 -1.38 -0.99
CA ALA A 129 15.20 -1.80 -0.54
C ALA A 129 14.21 -1.91 -1.71
N CYS A 130 14.11 -0.88 -2.54
CA CYS A 130 13.19 -0.86 -3.68
C CYS A 130 13.47 -2.00 -4.65
N ARG A 131 14.75 -2.26 -4.97
CA ARG A 131 15.15 -3.37 -5.84
C ARG A 131 14.76 -4.72 -5.24
N THR A 132 15.07 -4.93 -3.95
CA THR A 132 14.75 -6.17 -3.24
C THR A 132 13.25 -6.45 -3.23
N ILE A 133 12.43 -5.43 -3.00
CA ILE A 133 10.97 -5.56 -3.00
C ILE A 133 10.45 -5.80 -4.43
N ALA A 134 10.96 -5.07 -5.42
CA ALA A 134 10.54 -5.23 -6.80
C ALA A 134 10.86 -6.63 -7.34
N ASP A 135 12.05 -7.16 -7.06
CA ASP A 135 12.46 -8.52 -7.46
C ASP A 135 11.56 -9.57 -6.80
N TYR A 136 11.23 -9.40 -5.52
CA TYR A 136 10.30 -10.29 -4.83
C TYR A 136 8.89 -10.24 -5.43
N ALA A 137 8.36 -9.04 -5.66
CA ALA A 137 7.04 -8.83 -6.23
C ALA A 137 6.92 -9.35 -7.68
N ALA A 138 8.00 -9.27 -8.46
CA ALA A 138 8.06 -9.78 -9.82
C ALA A 138 7.78 -11.28 -9.89
N SER A 139 8.13 -12.07 -8.86
CA SER A 139 7.83 -13.51 -8.79
C SER A 139 6.33 -13.81 -8.81
N TYR A 140 5.49 -12.86 -8.39
CA TYR A 140 4.01 -12.91 -8.43
C TYR A 140 3.41 -12.15 -9.62
N GLY A 141 4.25 -11.57 -10.48
CA GLY A 141 3.80 -10.70 -11.58
C GLY A 141 3.17 -9.38 -11.08
N ILE A 142 3.63 -8.90 -9.91
CA ILE A 142 3.20 -7.63 -9.32
C ILE A 142 4.27 -6.58 -9.63
N VAL A 143 3.83 -5.42 -10.11
CA VAL A 143 4.67 -4.24 -10.30
C VAL A 143 4.57 -3.36 -9.06
N THR A 144 5.71 -3.05 -8.44
CA THR A 144 5.76 -2.08 -7.34
C THR A 144 6.04 -0.68 -7.86
N SER A 145 5.54 0.31 -7.16
CA SER A 145 5.79 1.74 -7.41
C SER A 145 6.04 2.47 -6.10
N ILE A 146 6.79 3.56 -6.21
CA ILE A 146 7.06 4.49 -5.11
C ILE A 146 6.15 5.69 -5.28
N GLU A 147 5.61 6.21 -4.19
CA GLU A 147 4.92 7.49 -4.18
C GLU A 147 5.85 8.59 -3.69
N ASN A 148 5.80 9.74 -4.36
CA ASN A 148 6.37 10.97 -3.83
C ASN A 148 5.50 11.48 -2.68
N HIS A 149 5.83 11.08 -1.45
CA HIS A 149 5.01 11.30 -0.26
C HIS A 149 5.82 11.95 0.87
N GLY A 150 5.12 12.75 1.68
CA GLY A 150 5.73 13.42 2.83
C GLY A 150 6.64 14.58 2.43
N PHE A 151 7.69 14.83 3.24
CA PHE A 151 8.60 15.95 3.06
C PHE A 151 9.99 15.54 2.56
N TYR A 152 10.23 14.28 2.29
CA TYR A 152 11.57 13.76 2.01
C TYR A 152 11.73 13.27 0.56
N VAL A 153 10.84 12.46 0.08
CA VAL A 153 10.82 11.99 -1.31
C VAL A 153 9.67 12.67 -2.04
N GLN A 154 9.88 13.89 -2.54
CA GLN A 154 8.79 14.75 -3.02
C GLN A 154 8.81 15.07 -4.52
N ASN A 155 9.94 14.93 -5.17
CA ASN A 155 10.08 15.29 -6.59
C ASN A 155 10.91 14.27 -7.35
N SER A 156 10.97 14.43 -8.68
CA SER A 156 11.69 13.51 -9.58
C SER A 156 13.21 13.56 -9.47
N GLU A 157 13.74 14.48 -8.68
CA GLU A 157 15.17 14.62 -8.43
C GLU A 157 15.60 13.89 -7.12
N ARG A 158 14.62 13.32 -6.40
CA ARG A 158 14.84 12.59 -5.14
C ARG A 158 14.08 11.29 -5.12
#